data_1b9635ca6aa327e2f500fb5be4898656
#
_entry.id   1b9635ca6aa327e2f500fb5be4898656
#
_cell.length_a   1.000
_cell.length_b   1.000
_cell.length_c   1.000
_cell.angle_alpha   90.00
_cell.angle_beta   90.00
_cell.angle_gamma   90.00
#
_symmetry.space_group_name_H-M   'P 1'
#
loop_
_entity.id
_entity.type
_entity.pdbx_description
1 polymer ?
#
loop_
_entity_poly.entity_id
_entity_poly.type
_entity_poly.pdbx_seq_one_letter_code
_entity_poly.pdbx_strand_id
1 'polypeptide(L)'
;MTESPSRYGGIAAVLVFGIGLLAVGKTWAGVGVLVFGAIAMAIALSPSASGKAFFAAIGALVLSGVLGYQAASNELSGTATYHYGFGRGSRSEKVTREGSPAKFREATNFLWAGSIICVLGGAIAFRFSRKLDDRAADF
;
A
#
# COMPACT_ATOMS: atom_id res chain seq x y z
N MET A 1 -14.00 -4.41 30.64
CA MET A 1 -13.51 -4.96 29.33
C MET A 1 -12.08 -4.48 29.16
N THR A 2 -11.12 -5.33 29.44
CA THR A 2 -9.69 -5.03 29.28
C THR A 2 -9.35 -5.20 27.80
N GLU A 3 -9.24 -4.11 27.05
CA GLU A 3 -8.68 -4.15 25.70
C GLU A 3 -7.25 -4.70 25.78
N SER A 4 -7.00 -5.78 25.04
CA SER A 4 -5.70 -6.43 25.09
C SER A 4 -4.61 -5.50 24.53
N PRO A 5 -3.54 -5.22 25.29
CA PRO A 5 -2.46 -4.31 24.86
C PRO A 5 -1.73 -4.77 23.59
N SER A 6 -1.99 -5.98 23.13
CA SER A 6 -1.35 -6.57 21.93
C SER A 6 -1.74 -5.90 20.61
N ARG A 7 -2.92 -5.25 20.52
CA ARG A 7 -3.37 -4.61 19.26
C ARG A 7 -2.56 -3.36 18.90
N TYR A 8 -2.10 -2.61 19.90
CA TYR A 8 -1.32 -1.38 19.67
C TYR A 8 0.17 -1.65 19.54
N GLY A 9 0.65 -2.76 20.09
CA GLY A 9 2.07 -3.15 20.01
C GLY A 9 2.56 -3.34 18.57
N GLY A 10 1.77 -3.98 17.73
CA GLY A 10 2.10 -4.16 16.31
C GLY A 10 2.19 -2.84 15.52
N ILE A 11 1.26 -1.92 15.79
CA ILE A 11 1.23 -0.62 15.11
C ILE A 11 2.42 0.24 15.58
N ALA A 12 2.71 0.25 16.88
CA ALA A 12 3.87 0.95 17.40
C ALA A 12 5.18 0.42 16.81
N ALA A 13 5.32 -0.90 16.67
CA ALA A 13 6.49 -1.50 16.02
C ALA A 13 6.64 -1.07 14.55
N VAL A 14 5.55 -1.00 13.78
CA VAL A 14 5.57 -0.53 12.39
C VAL A 14 6.00 0.95 12.31
N LEU A 15 5.51 1.80 13.20
CA LEU A 15 5.90 3.22 13.24
C LEU A 15 7.37 3.39 13.60
N VAL A 16 7.87 2.66 14.63
CA VAL A 16 9.29 2.68 15.02
C VAL A 16 10.19 2.19 13.89
N PHE A 17 9.78 1.13 13.18
CA PHE A 17 10.50 0.64 12.00
C PHE A 17 10.54 1.66 10.86
N GLY A 18 9.43 2.35 10.58
CA GLY A 18 9.36 3.43 9.59
C GLY A 18 10.31 4.59 9.91
N ILE A 19 10.36 5.03 11.18
CA ILE A 19 11.30 6.05 11.66
C ILE A 19 12.74 5.57 11.51
N GLY A 20 13.02 4.30 11.84
CA GLY A 20 14.33 3.68 11.66
C GLY A 20 14.80 3.70 10.20
N LEU A 21 13.91 3.40 9.25
CA LEU A 21 14.22 3.48 7.82
C LEU A 21 14.55 4.90 7.35
N LEU A 22 13.86 5.91 7.89
CA LEU A 22 14.20 7.31 7.61
C LEU A 22 15.59 7.66 8.14
N ALA A 23 15.92 7.22 9.35
CA ALA A 23 17.21 7.49 9.99
C ALA A 23 18.40 6.90 9.21
N VAL A 24 18.22 5.75 8.54
CA VAL A 24 19.26 5.13 7.70
C VAL A 24 19.23 5.60 6.22
N GLY A 25 18.56 6.72 5.92
CA GLY A 25 18.54 7.31 4.58
C GLY A 25 17.61 6.61 3.57
N LYS A 26 16.80 5.67 3.99
CA LYS A 26 15.78 5.00 3.17
C LYS A 26 14.47 5.82 3.16
N THR A 27 14.56 7.09 2.76
CA THR A 27 13.47 8.09 2.89
C THR A 27 12.14 7.62 2.32
N TRP A 28 12.11 7.13 1.10
CA TRP A 28 10.85 6.70 0.45
C TRP A 28 10.24 5.47 1.13
N ALA A 29 11.07 4.49 1.51
CA ALA A 29 10.60 3.31 2.23
C ALA A 29 10.08 3.69 3.62
N GLY A 30 10.78 4.58 4.34
CA GLY A 30 10.38 5.06 5.65
C GLY A 30 9.07 5.84 5.61
N VAL A 31 8.90 6.76 4.65
CA VAL A 31 7.65 7.50 4.44
C VAL A 31 6.50 6.55 4.12
N GLY A 32 6.72 5.57 3.24
CA GLY A 32 5.71 4.56 2.92
C GLY A 32 5.25 3.78 4.15
N VAL A 33 6.18 3.28 4.95
CA VAL A 33 5.88 2.54 6.19
C VAL A 33 5.11 3.40 7.18
N LEU A 34 5.49 4.69 7.35
CA LEU A 34 4.78 5.61 8.26
C LEU A 34 3.36 5.91 7.79
N VAL A 35 3.15 6.14 6.49
CA VAL A 35 1.81 6.37 5.92
C VAL A 35 0.91 5.15 6.11
N PHE A 36 1.41 3.94 5.79
CA PHE A 36 0.63 2.72 5.99
C PHE A 36 0.40 2.41 7.47
N GLY A 37 1.37 2.70 8.34
CA GLY A 37 1.22 2.59 9.79
C GLY A 37 0.13 3.52 10.33
N ALA A 38 0.09 4.77 9.86
CA ALA A 38 -0.94 5.74 10.24
C ALA A 38 -2.35 5.31 9.77
N ILE A 39 -2.47 4.78 8.55
CA ILE A 39 -3.74 4.25 8.03
C ILE A 39 -4.19 3.04 8.85
N ALA A 40 -3.28 2.09 9.13
CA ALA A 40 -3.58 0.92 9.95
C ALA A 40 -4.03 1.32 11.36
N MET A 41 -3.41 2.35 11.94
CA MET A 41 -3.80 2.92 13.24
C MET A 41 -5.20 3.54 13.16
N ALA A 42 -5.51 4.31 12.13
CA ALA A 42 -6.82 4.89 11.92
C ALA A 42 -7.93 3.82 11.79
N ILE A 43 -7.64 2.71 11.08
CA ILE A 43 -8.54 1.55 10.98
C ILE A 43 -8.74 0.90 12.36
N ALA A 44 -7.66 0.71 13.12
CA ALA A 44 -7.73 0.06 14.44
C ALA A 44 -8.49 0.91 15.47
N LEU A 45 -8.34 2.24 15.42
CA LEU A 45 -9.00 3.18 16.32
C LEU A 45 -10.43 3.51 15.92
N SER A 46 -10.82 3.22 14.69
CA SER A 46 -12.18 3.50 14.24
C SER A 46 -13.21 2.61 14.96
N PRO A 47 -14.19 3.18 15.67
CA PRO A 47 -15.19 2.41 16.41
C PRO A 47 -16.22 1.76 15.48
N SER A 48 -16.46 2.34 14.30
CA SER A 48 -17.51 1.90 13.38
C SER A 48 -16.96 1.05 12.23
N ALA A 49 -17.77 0.14 11.72
CA ALA A 49 -17.44 -0.66 10.56
C ALA A 49 -17.28 0.21 9.29
N SER A 50 -18.10 1.27 9.17
CA SER A 50 -18.02 2.23 8.07
C SER A 50 -16.71 3.02 8.11
N GLY A 51 -16.27 3.48 9.28
CA GLY A 51 -15.00 4.16 9.46
C GLY A 51 -13.81 3.27 9.08
N LYS A 52 -13.83 1.99 9.47
CA LYS A 52 -12.79 1.01 9.06
C LYS A 52 -12.75 0.84 7.55
N ALA A 53 -13.90 0.70 6.89
CA ALA A 53 -13.99 0.58 5.44
C ALA A 53 -13.52 1.87 4.74
N PHE A 54 -13.82 3.04 5.28
CA PHE A 54 -13.37 4.33 4.77
C PHE A 54 -11.83 4.46 4.79
N PHE A 55 -11.20 4.16 5.94
CA PHE A 55 -9.74 4.21 6.03
C PHE A 55 -9.05 3.14 5.18
N ALA A 56 -9.65 1.96 5.02
CA ALA A 56 -9.17 0.94 4.09
C ALA A 56 -9.22 1.42 2.63
N ALA A 57 -10.29 2.15 2.26
CA ALA A 57 -10.40 2.76 0.93
C ALA A 57 -9.30 3.80 0.68
N ILE A 58 -9.03 4.68 1.67
CA ILE A 58 -7.92 5.64 1.60
C ILE A 58 -6.59 4.92 1.43
N GLY A 59 -6.33 3.87 2.21
CA GLY A 59 -5.11 3.07 2.11
C GLY A 59 -4.91 2.45 0.73
N ALA A 60 -5.97 1.92 0.16
CA ALA A 60 -5.96 1.35 -1.19
C ALA A 60 -5.67 2.42 -2.26
N LEU A 61 -6.25 3.62 -2.14
CA LEU A 61 -5.99 4.72 -3.06
C LEU A 61 -4.55 5.25 -2.96
N VAL A 62 -4.01 5.36 -1.75
CA VAL A 62 -2.60 5.74 -1.54
C VAL A 62 -1.68 4.71 -2.18
N LEU A 63 -1.92 3.41 -1.95
CA LEU A 63 -1.13 2.34 -2.55
C LEU A 63 -1.23 2.36 -4.08
N SER A 64 -2.42 2.57 -4.63
CA SER A 64 -2.62 2.73 -6.07
C SER A 64 -1.78 3.89 -6.62
N GLY A 65 -1.79 5.04 -5.95
CA GLY A 65 -0.99 6.20 -6.34
C GLY A 65 0.52 5.90 -6.37
N VAL A 66 1.02 5.20 -5.36
CA VAL A 66 2.44 4.78 -5.30
C VAL A 66 2.79 3.83 -6.43
N LEU A 67 1.98 2.80 -6.67
CA LEU A 67 2.21 1.82 -7.73
C LEU A 67 2.12 2.47 -9.12
N GLY A 68 1.12 3.33 -9.33
CA GLY A 68 0.93 4.07 -10.59
C GLY A 68 2.08 5.03 -10.86
N TYR A 69 2.55 5.76 -9.83
CA TYR A 69 3.72 6.62 -9.95
C TYR A 69 4.98 5.84 -10.32
N GLN A 70 5.20 4.69 -9.67
CA GLN A 70 6.35 3.83 -9.98
C GLN A 70 6.28 3.29 -11.41
N ALA A 71 5.11 2.86 -11.86
CA ALA A 71 4.89 2.39 -13.23
C ALA A 71 5.16 3.49 -14.25
N ALA A 72 4.62 4.70 -14.02
CA ALA A 72 4.85 5.86 -14.88
C ALA A 72 6.34 6.27 -14.90
N SER A 73 7.01 6.25 -13.75
CA SER A 73 8.44 6.52 -13.64
C SER A 73 9.28 5.52 -14.43
N ASN A 74 8.92 4.22 -14.38
CA ASN A 74 9.57 3.18 -15.20
C ASN A 74 9.38 3.48 -16.70
N GLU A 75 8.17 3.84 -17.12
CA GLU A 75 7.88 4.18 -18.52
C GLU A 75 8.70 5.39 -19.00
N LEU A 76 8.80 6.43 -18.19
CA LEU A 76 9.53 7.66 -18.53
C LEU A 76 11.05 7.44 -18.55
N SER A 77 11.59 6.71 -17.58
CA SER A 77 13.02 6.45 -17.48
C SER A 77 13.53 5.34 -18.41
N GLY A 78 12.63 4.50 -18.95
CA GLY A 78 12.98 3.31 -19.72
C GLY A 78 13.70 2.23 -18.90
N THR A 79 13.66 2.33 -17.55
CA THR A 79 14.30 1.39 -16.62
C THR A 79 13.31 0.89 -15.58
N ALA A 80 13.37 -0.40 -15.26
CA ALA A 80 12.55 -1.01 -14.21
C ALA A 80 13.39 -1.95 -13.36
N THR A 81 12.89 -2.28 -12.17
CA THR A 81 13.47 -3.36 -11.36
C THR A 81 12.62 -4.60 -11.53
N TYR A 82 13.15 -5.64 -12.10
CA TYR A 82 12.51 -6.93 -12.25
C TYR A 82 12.87 -7.83 -11.07
N HIS A 83 11.85 -8.37 -10.42
CA HIS A 83 12.02 -9.28 -9.29
C HIS A 83 11.66 -10.69 -9.70
N TYR A 84 12.51 -11.66 -9.37
CA TYR A 84 12.26 -13.08 -9.62
C TYR A 84 12.60 -13.92 -8.40
N GLY A 85 11.79 -14.95 -8.19
CA GLY A 85 11.84 -15.82 -7.01
C GLY A 85 11.05 -15.24 -5.82
N PHE A 86 10.64 -16.15 -4.94
CA PHE A 86 9.95 -15.82 -3.70
C PHE A 86 10.80 -16.23 -2.49
N GLY A 87 10.69 -15.47 -1.39
CA GLY A 87 11.36 -15.79 -0.14
C GLY A 87 12.87 -15.50 -0.13
N ARG A 88 13.65 -16.33 0.58
CA ARG A 88 15.10 -16.11 0.79
C ARG A 88 15.96 -16.19 -0.49
N GLY A 89 15.41 -16.68 -1.59
CA GLY A 89 16.07 -16.77 -2.89
C GLY A 89 15.69 -15.66 -3.88
N SER A 90 14.91 -14.68 -3.45
CA SER A 90 14.50 -13.59 -4.35
C SER A 90 15.69 -12.77 -4.81
N ARG A 91 15.77 -12.53 -6.11
CA ARG A 91 16.78 -11.67 -6.74
C ARG A 91 16.08 -10.52 -7.44
N SER A 92 16.75 -9.38 -7.51
CA SER A 92 16.30 -8.24 -8.28
C SER A 92 17.34 -7.86 -9.31
N GLU A 93 16.90 -7.54 -10.51
CA GLU A 93 17.73 -7.13 -11.63
C GLU A 93 17.22 -5.81 -12.19
N LYS A 94 18.10 -4.87 -12.46
CA LYS A 94 17.74 -3.68 -13.23
C LYS A 94 17.63 -4.05 -14.69
N VAL A 95 16.46 -3.83 -15.26
CA VAL A 95 16.17 -4.11 -16.67
C VAL A 95 15.87 -2.81 -17.41
N THR A 96 16.25 -2.73 -18.67
CA THR A 96 15.99 -1.58 -19.52
C THR A 96 15.00 -1.96 -20.63
N ARG A 97 14.28 -0.97 -21.13
CA ARG A 97 13.35 -1.16 -22.25
C ARG A 97 14.05 -1.72 -23.49
N GLU A 98 15.29 -1.28 -23.76
CA GLU A 98 16.08 -1.71 -24.93
C GLU A 98 16.78 -3.05 -24.71
N GLY A 99 17.38 -3.26 -23.52
CA GLY A 99 18.19 -4.45 -23.24
C GLY A 99 17.36 -5.70 -22.91
N SER A 100 16.20 -5.54 -22.30
CA SER A 100 15.34 -6.65 -21.87
C SER A 100 13.86 -6.27 -21.94
N PRO A 101 13.31 -6.05 -23.16
CA PRO A 101 11.97 -5.47 -23.33
C PRO A 101 10.85 -6.33 -22.73
N ALA A 102 10.99 -7.65 -22.73
CA ALA A 102 9.99 -8.55 -22.15
C ALA A 102 9.91 -8.40 -20.62
N LYS A 103 11.06 -8.47 -19.93
CA LYS A 103 11.14 -8.31 -18.47
C LYS A 103 10.73 -6.90 -18.03
N PHE A 104 11.13 -5.87 -18.81
CA PHE A 104 10.72 -4.48 -18.53
C PHE A 104 9.21 -4.33 -18.58
N ARG A 105 8.57 -4.87 -19.63
CA ARG A 105 7.12 -4.81 -19.80
C ARG A 105 6.38 -5.57 -18.71
N GLU A 106 6.88 -6.75 -18.33
CA GLU A 106 6.32 -7.55 -17.24
C GLU A 106 6.35 -6.80 -15.92
N ALA A 107 7.52 -6.23 -15.53
CA ALA A 107 7.68 -5.47 -14.30
C ALA A 107 6.75 -4.24 -14.26
N THR A 108 6.66 -3.50 -15.36
CA THR A 108 5.84 -2.29 -15.44
C THR A 108 4.34 -2.62 -15.47
N ASN A 109 3.93 -3.66 -16.22
CA ASN A 109 2.54 -4.11 -16.27
C ASN A 109 2.06 -4.65 -14.91
N PHE A 110 2.93 -5.31 -14.14
CA PHE A 110 2.60 -5.75 -12.79
C PHE A 110 2.24 -4.58 -11.87
N LEU A 111 2.98 -3.47 -11.96
CA LEU A 111 2.71 -2.26 -11.19
C LEU A 111 1.40 -1.58 -11.64
N TRP A 112 1.13 -1.51 -12.96
CA TRP A 112 -0.13 -0.99 -13.48
C TRP A 112 -1.32 -1.85 -13.04
N ALA A 113 -1.21 -3.17 -13.16
CA ALA A 113 -2.26 -4.08 -12.71
C ALA A 113 -2.53 -3.93 -11.20
N GLY A 114 -1.48 -3.86 -10.38
CA GLY A 114 -1.59 -3.62 -8.95
C GLY A 114 -2.27 -2.29 -8.62
N SER A 115 -1.91 -1.21 -9.33
CA SER A 115 -2.55 0.11 -9.19
C SER A 115 -4.04 0.04 -9.50
N ILE A 116 -4.44 -0.58 -10.61
CA ILE A 116 -5.85 -0.72 -11.02
C ILE A 116 -6.64 -1.54 -9.99
N ILE A 117 -6.09 -2.67 -9.52
CA ILE A 117 -6.72 -3.51 -8.50
C ILE A 117 -6.94 -2.72 -7.22
N CYS A 118 -5.98 -1.90 -6.80
CA CYS A 118 -6.10 -1.06 -5.61
C CYS A 118 -7.17 0.03 -5.78
N VAL A 119 -7.31 0.65 -6.96
CA VAL A 119 -8.40 1.61 -7.24
C VAL A 119 -9.76 0.92 -7.12
N LEU A 120 -9.92 -0.23 -7.76
CA LEU A 120 -11.19 -0.97 -7.72
C LEU A 120 -11.52 -1.43 -6.29
N GLY A 121 -10.55 -1.97 -5.56
CA GLY A 121 -10.71 -2.35 -4.16
C GLY A 121 -11.08 -1.17 -3.27
N GLY A 122 -10.43 -0.02 -3.46
CA GLY A 122 -10.73 1.22 -2.75
C GLY A 122 -12.14 1.74 -3.04
N ALA A 123 -12.56 1.71 -4.31
CA ALA A 123 -13.92 2.12 -4.70
C ALA A 123 -15.00 1.22 -4.09
N ILE A 124 -14.77 -0.10 -4.08
CA ILE A 124 -15.67 -1.07 -3.45
C ILE A 124 -15.76 -0.81 -1.94
N ALA A 125 -14.62 -0.65 -1.26
CA ALA A 125 -14.57 -0.38 0.18
C ALA A 125 -15.28 0.94 0.54
N PHE A 126 -15.09 1.98 -0.28
CA PHE A 126 -15.76 3.27 -0.10
C PHE A 126 -17.30 3.16 -0.26
N ARG A 127 -17.74 2.41 -1.27
CA ARG A 127 -19.19 2.17 -1.47
C ARG A 127 -19.80 1.38 -0.31
N PHE A 128 -19.04 0.42 0.23
CA PHE A 128 -19.45 -0.34 1.41
C PHE A 128 -19.56 0.55 2.66
N SER A 129 -18.60 1.45 2.87
CA SER A 129 -18.62 2.43 3.95
C SER A 129 -19.92 3.23 3.95
N ARG A 130 -20.30 3.82 2.82
CA ARG A 130 -21.54 4.59 2.67
C ARG A 130 -22.79 3.77 2.99
N LYS A 131 -22.87 2.54 2.45
CA LYS A 131 -24.03 1.67 2.70
C LYS A 131 -24.18 1.26 4.18
N LEU A 132 -23.08 1.22 4.93
CA LEU A 132 -23.11 0.95 6.36
C LEU A 132 -23.59 2.16 7.16
N ASP A 133 -23.22 3.38 6.74
CA ASP A 133 -23.70 4.62 7.36
C ASP A 133 -25.20 4.82 7.14
N ASP A 134 -25.71 4.59 5.92
CA ASP A 134 -27.12 4.69 5.61
C ASP A 134 -27.96 3.74 6.50
N ARG A 135 -27.50 2.52 6.71
CA ARG A 135 -28.17 1.55 7.59
C ARG A 135 -28.14 1.94 9.07
N ALA A 136 -27.10 2.63 9.52
CA ALA A 136 -27.00 3.08 10.90
C ALA A 136 -27.90 4.30 11.20
N ALA A 137 -28.28 5.04 10.16
CA ALA A 137 -29.18 6.19 10.27
C ALA A 137 -30.67 5.79 10.33
N ASP A 138 -31.01 4.56 9.94
CA ASP A 138 -32.40 4.04 9.94
C ASP A 138 -32.82 3.42 11.28
N PHE A 139 -31.96 3.44 12.31
CA PHE A 139 -32.21 2.98 13.68
C PHE A 139 -32.14 4.14 14.69
#